data_fef817861d7e5635e4505fcaabd197bf
#
_entry.id   fef817861d7e5635e4505fcaabd197bf
#
_cell.length_a   1.000
_cell.length_b   1.000
_cell.length_c   1.000
_cell.angle_alpha   90.00
_cell.angle_beta   90.00
_cell.angle_gamma   90.00
#
_symmetry.space_group_name_H-M   'P 1'
#
loop_
_entity.id
_entity.type
_entity.pdbx_description
1 polymer ?
#
loop_
_entity_poly.entity_id
_entity_poly.type
_entity_poly.pdbx_seq_one_letter_code
_entity_poly.pdbx_strand_id
1 'polypeptide(L)'
;MKEFTIGRNDAGQRLDRFLAKAVPLLPASLAQKYIRIKRIKCNGKRIDRDTRLQEGDVLQLYINDEFFDKPREDNAYLTVATPKLNIVYEDENILLVDKRPGLAVHPHDGAEYGRTLIDHIQSYLYQEREWRPREENAFTPALCNRIDRNTGGIVIAAKTAEALRVMNQKIKDREIDKRYLAIVEGSPKPKEGSLKGYLFKDAQKNRVYVTDTPQPGSKTCQTNYKTLASAAGLSLVECELITGRTHQIRAQFAHAGHPLLGDGKYGKLDKRFDRSYQALYSYKLTFTFTTDAGALTYLNGKSFQVEKVDFAEQYFPNVKI
;
A
#
# COMPACT_ATOMS: atom_id res chain seq x y z
N MET A 1 -34.99 -8.74 10.19
CA MET A 1 -34.17 -7.86 11.06
C MET A 1 -32.83 -8.52 11.26
N LYS A 2 -31.73 -7.81 11.12
CA LYS A 2 -30.39 -8.30 11.41
C LYS A 2 -29.66 -7.36 12.37
N GLU A 3 -28.89 -7.94 13.27
CA GLU A 3 -28.08 -7.18 14.24
C GLU A 3 -26.58 -7.40 13.93
N PHE A 4 -25.81 -6.33 14.15
CA PHE A 4 -24.36 -6.35 14.11
C PHE A 4 -23.84 -5.78 15.43
N THR A 5 -23.10 -6.57 16.18
CA THR A 5 -22.34 -6.06 17.32
C THR A 5 -21.03 -5.48 16.81
N ILE A 6 -20.75 -4.24 17.17
CA ILE A 6 -19.55 -3.52 16.74
C ILE A 6 -18.37 -4.02 17.55
N GLY A 7 -17.46 -4.70 16.87
CA GLY A 7 -16.22 -5.15 17.46
C GLY A 7 -15.12 -4.08 17.40
N ARG A 8 -13.96 -4.41 17.98
CA ARG A 8 -12.78 -3.53 18.01
C ARG A 8 -12.39 -3.00 16.61
N ASN A 9 -12.42 -3.86 15.59
CA ASN A 9 -12.07 -3.50 14.22
C ASN A 9 -13.13 -2.63 13.52
N ASP A 10 -14.35 -2.65 13.99
CA ASP A 10 -15.46 -1.85 13.45
C ASP A 10 -15.59 -0.49 14.14
N ALA A 11 -15.09 -0.37 15.35
CA ALA A 11 -15.18 0.84 16.15
C ALA A 11 -14.45 2.03 15.50
N GLY A 12 -14.93 3.24 15.79
CA GLY A 12 -14.36 4.50 15.32
C GLY A 12 -14.66 4.84 13.85
N GLN A 13 -15.21 3.92 13.05
CA GLN A 13 -15.65 4.25 11.69
C GLN A 13 -17.06 4.87 11.70
N ARG A 14 -17.39 5.62 10.63
CA ARG A 14 -18.73 6.20 10.48
C ARG A 14 -19.73 5.12 10.09
N LEU A 15 -20.98 5.27 10.52
CA LEU A 15 -22.07 4.35 10.17
C LEU A 15 -22.21 4.12 8.66
N ASP A 16 -22.18 5.19 7.84
CA ASP A 16 -22.31 5.05 6.39
C ASP A 16 -21.18 4.22 5.77
N ARG A 17 -19.96 4.33 6.30
CA ARG A 17 -18.81 3.54 5.87
C ARG A 17 -18.88 2.09 6.32
N PHE A 18 -19.36 1.87 7.54
CA PHE A 18 -19.62 0.52 8.05
C PHE A 18 -20.64 -0.20 7.18
N LEU A 19 -21.81 0.42 6.93
CA LEU A 19 -22.87 -0.18 6.12
C LEU A 19 -22.41 -0.54 4.70
N ALA A 20 -21.62 0.33 4.07
CA ALA A 20 -21.09 0.07 2.72
C ALA A 20 -20.20 -1.19 2.65
N LYS A 21 -19.61 -1.60 3.76
CA LYS A 21 -18.77 -2.82 3.85
C LYS A 21 -19.55 -4.02 4.37
N ALA A 22 -20.30 -3.86 5.46
CA ALA A 22 -21.01 -4.95 6.12
C ALA A 22 -22.26 -5.39 5.36
N VAL A 23 -22.84 -4.49 4.53
CA VAL A 23 -24.04 -4.75 3.72
C VAL A 23 -23.82 -4.26 2.29
N PRO A 24 -22.93 -4.89 1.52
CA PRO A 24 -22.45 -4.37 0.23
C PRO A 24 -23.54 -4.33 -0.85
N LEU A 25 -24.59 -5.13 -0.75
CA LEU A 25 -25.73 -5.10 -1.68
C LEU A 25 -26.71 -3.95 -1.41
N LEU A 26 -26.56 -3.22 -0.27
CA LEU A 26 -27.41 -2.08 0.06
C LEU A 26 -26.88 -0.81 -0.63
N PRO A 27 -27.59 -0.25 -1.65
CA PRO A 27 -27.15 0.98 -2.30
C PRO A 27 -27.04 2.14 -1.33
N ALA A 28 -26.01 2.99 -1.46
CA ALA A 28 -25.75 4.09 -0.55
C ALA A 28 -26.94 5.07 -0.39
N SER A 29 -27.66 5.34 -1.48
CA SER A 29 -28.87 6.16 -1.46
C SER A 29 -30.00 5.56 -0.65
N LEU A 30 -30.14 4.23 -0.72
CA LEU A 30 -31.16 3.50 0.03
C LEU A 30 -30.77 3.38 1.51
N ALA A 31 -29.48 3.17 1.81
CA ALA A 31 -28.96 3.21 3.19
C ALA A 31 -29.28 4.56 3.86
N GLN A 32 -29.03 5.68 3.18
CA GLN A 32 -29.36 7.02 3.67
C GLN A 32 -30.88 7.19 3.92
N LYS A 33 -31.71 6.68 3.01
CA LYS A 33 -33.17 6.66 3.19
C LYS A 33 -33.55 5.87 4.44
N TYR A 34 -33.01 4.68 4.65
CA TYR A 34 -33.32 3.81 5.78
C TYR A 34 -32.85 4.39 7.13
N ILE A 35 -31.72 5.09 7.16
CA ILE A 35 -31.29 5.84 8.33
C ILE A 35 -32.31 6.93 8.67
N ARG A 36 -32.70 7.74 7.66
CA ARG A 36 -33.66 8.84 7.85
C ARG A 36 -35.01 8.37 8.35
N ILE A 37 -35.54 7.25 7.83
CA ILE A 37 -36.83 6.69 8.22
C ILE A 37 -36.75 5.74 9.43
N LYS A 38 -35.62 5.73 10.16
CA LYS A 38 -35.37 4.99 11.40
C LYS A 38 -35.42 3.44 11.26
N ARG A 39 -35.18 2.92 10.05
CA ARG A 39 -35.03 1.48 9.83
C ARG A 39 -33.63 0.96 10.20
N ILE A 40 -32.70 1.85 10.49
CA ILE A 40 -31.37 1.54 11.03
C ILE A 40 -31.25 2.25 12.36
N LYS A 41 -30.97 1.49 13.41
CA LYS A 41 -30.85 1.99 14.80
C LYS A 41 -29.53 1.53 15.39
N CYS A 42 -29.06 2.22 16.42
CA CYS A 42 -27.94 1.81 17.26
C CYS A 42 -28.41 1.78 18.71
N ASN A 43 -28.21 0.66 19.39
CA ASN A 43 -28.67 0.44 20.78
C ASN A 43 -30.14 0.79 20.95
N GLY A 44 -30.97 0.44 19.97
CA GLY A 44 -32.42 0.73 19.96
C GLY A 44 -32.78 2.19 19.64
N LYS A 45 -31.81 3.10 19.50
CA LYS A 45 -32.00 4.54 19.27
C LYS A 45 -31.74 4.94 17.83
N ARG A 46 -32.29 6.10 17.45
CA ARG A 46 -31.95 6.73 16.17
C ARG A 46 -30.44 7.05 16.09
N ILE A 47 -29.87 6.87 14.94
CA ILE A 47 -28.46 7.18 14.64
C ILE A 47 -28.37 7.99 13.36
N ASP A 48 -27.39 8.88 13.26
CA ASP A 48 -27.10 9.66 12.05
C ASP A 48 -25.97 9.00 11.23
N ARG A 49 -25.97 9.24 9.93
CA ARG A 49 -25.08 8.58 8.95
C ARG A 49 -23.58 8.76 9.25
N ASP A 50 -23.21 9.87 9.85
CA ASP A 50 -21.83 10.26 10.14
C ASP A 50 -21.43 9.95 11.58
N THR A 51 -22.33 9.39 12.39
CA THR A 51 -22.02 8.93 13.73
C THR A 51 -20.89 7.90 13.70
N ARG A 52 -19.92 8.07 14.58
CA ARG A 52 -18.83 7.11 14.78
C ARG A 52 -19.29 6.03 15.74
N LEU A 53 -19.19 4.79 15.28
CA LEU A 53 -19.56 3.60 16.05
C LEU A 53 -18.55 3.36 17.17
N GLN A 54 -19.03 2.89 18.31
CA GLN A 54 -18.22 2.49 19.46
C GLN A 54 -18.16 0.97 19.56
N GLU A 55 -17.11 0.44 20.15
CA GLU A 55 -17.04 -0.98 20.47
C GLU A 55 -18.18 -1.36 21.43
N GLY A 56 -18.83 -2.48 21.16
CA GLY A 56 -20.02 -2.94 21.91
C GLY A 56 -21.35 -2.35 21.44
N ASP A 57 -21.36 -1.36 20.54
CA ASP A 57 -22.62 -0.89 19.94
C ASP A 57 -23.34 -2.02 19.20
N VAL A 58 -24.67 -2.05 19.32
CA VAL A 58 -25.52 -2.99 18.59
C VAL A 58 -26.30 -2.23 17.51
N LEU A 59 -25.95 -2.47 16.24
CA LEU A 59 -26.68 -1.93 15.10
C LEU A 59 -27.82 -2.86 14.73
N GLN A 60 -29.03 -2.34 14.66
CA GLN A 60 -30.26 -3.05 14.31
C GLN A 60 -30.75 -2.57 12.96
N LEU A 61 -30.78 -3.47 11.97
CA LEU A 61 -31.17 -3.18 10.61
C LEU A 61 -32.52 -3.84 10.29
N TYR A 62 -33.57 -3.02 10.19
CA TYR A 62 -34.93 -3.42 9.82
C TYR A 62 -35.12 -3.25 8.30
N ILE A 63 -34.34 -3.99 7.53
CA ILE A 63 -34.34 -3.95 6.07
C ILE A 63 -34.56 -5.37 5.51
N ASN A 64 -34.79 -5.49 4.19
CA ASN A 64 -35.05 -6.76 3.54
C ASN A 64 -33.84 -7.69 3.62
N ASP A 65 -34.11 -8.99 3.78
CA ASP A 65 -33.07 -10.00 4.02
C ASP A 65 -32.14 -10.19 2.80
N GLU A 66 -32.62 -9.93 1.57
CA GLU A 66 -31.85 -9.99 0.34
C GLU A 66 -30.61 -9.08 0.32
N PHE A 67 -30.60 -7.98 1.11
CA PHE A 67 -29.42 -7.12 1.24
C PHE A 67 -28.30 -7.74 2.07
N PHE A 68 -28.58 -8.79 2.82
CA PHE A 68 -27.62 -9.52 3.64
C PHE A 68 -27.05 -10.75 2.94
N ASP A 69 -27.54 -11.08 1.75
CA ASP A 69 -26.93 -12.11 0.92
C ASP A 69 -25.51 -11.63 0.57
N LYS A 70 -24.51 -12.39 1.00
CA LYS A 70 -23.14 -12.04 0.65
C LYS A 70 -22.97 -12.23 -0.84
N PRO A 71 -22.51 -11.22 -1.60
CA PRO A 71 -21.90 -11.48 -2.89
C PRO A 71 -20.82 -12.54 -2.64
N ARG A 72 -20.61 -13.49 -3.54
CA ARG A 72 -19.62 -14.58 -3.41
C ARG A 72 -18.37 -13.99 -2.77
N GLU A 73 -18.08 -14.43 -1.54
CA GLU A 73 -16.86 -14.02 -0.84
C GLU A 73 -15.71 -14.40 -1.75
N ASP A 74 -14.89 -13.41 -2.04
CA ASP A 74 -13.66 -13.66 -2.75
C ASP A 74 -12.72 -14.36 -1.78
N ASN A 75 -12.85 -15.69 -1.72
CA ASN A 75 -12.08 -16.55 -0.82
C ASN A 75 -10.66 -16.77 -1.36
N ALA A 76 -10.09 -15.75 -2.03
CA ALA A 76 -8.76 -15.83 -2.60
C ALA A 76 -7.70 -16.27 -1.58
N TYR A 77 -7.82 -15.83 -0.33
CA TYR A 77 -6.94 -16.26 0.76
C TYR A 77 -7.01 -17.77 1.06
N LEU A 78 -8.13 -18.44 0.80
CA LEU A 78 -8.26 -19.91 0.96
C LEU A 78 -7.56 -20.67 -0.15
N THR A 79 -7.28 -20.06 -1.29
CA THR A 79 -6.58 -20.69 -2.40
C THR A 79 -5.07 -20.75 -2.20
N VAL A 80 -4.54 -20.01 -1.21
CA VAL A 80 -3.12 -19.99 -0.86
C VAL A 80 -2.85 -20.98 0.28
N ALA A 81 -2.59 -22.23 -0.07
CA ALA A 81 -2.37 -23.29 0.93
C ALA A 81 -1.10 -23.02 1.80
N THR A 82 -0.06 -22.46 1.21
CA THR A 82 1.19 -22.14 1.92
C THR A 82 1.58 -20.69 1.59
N PRO A 83 1.29 -19.74 2.49
CA PRO A 83 1.71 -18.34 2.33
C PRO A 83 3.24 -18.23 2.28
N LYS A 84 3.76 -17.46 1.32
CA LYS A 84 5.21 -17.21 1.16
C LYS A 84 5.47 -15.74 1.44
N LEU A 85 5.84 -15.42 2.66
CA LEU A 85 6.14 -14.07 3.12
C LEU A 85 7.57 -14.04 3.66
N ASN A 86 8.31 -12.99 3.30
CA ASN A 86 9.55 -12.62 3.98
C ASN A 86 9.22 -11.47 4.94
N ILE A 87 9.04 -11.81 6.21
CA ILE A 87 8.57 -10.87 7.24
C ILE A 87 9.78 -10.12 7.78
N VAL A 88 9.75 -8.78 7.67
CA VAL A 88 10.76 -7.87 8.21
C VAL A 88 10.43 -7.49 9.66
N TYR A 89 9.15 -7.34 9.96
CA TYR A 89 8.63 -7.02 11.29
C TYR A 89 7.16 -7.38 11.39
N GLU A 90 6.75 -7.81 12.55
CA GLU A 90 5.35 -8.11 12.87
C GLU A 90 5.04 -7.81 14.32
N ASP A 91 3.86 -7.28 14.58
CA ASP A 91 3.24 -7.13 15.89
C ASP A 91 1.71 -7.29 15.78
N GLU A 92 0.98 -6.94 16.82
CA GLU A 92 -0.48 -7.05 16.86
C GLU A 92 -1.21 -6.08 15.90
N ASN A 93 -0.55 -5.04 15.41
CA ASN A 93 -1.15 -3.96 14.63
C ASN A 93 -0.74 -3.98 13.15
N ILE A 94 0.52 -4.27 12.87
CA ILE A 94 1.09 -4.20 11.52
C ILE A 94 1.96 -5.40 11.18
N LEU A 95 2.14 -5.59 9.88
CA LEU A 95 3.06 -6.55 9.29
C LEU A 95 3.88 -5.83 8.20
N LEU A 96 5.20 -5.84 8.30
CA LEU A 96 6.12 -5.36 7.27
C LEU A 96 6.67 -6.56 6.50
N VAL A 97 6.40 -6.61 5.21
CA VAL A 97 6.81 -7.72 4.35
C VAL A 97 7.78 -7.23 3.28
N ASP A 98 8.91 -7.90 3.14
CA ASP A 98 9.82 -7.72 2.03
C ASP A 98 9.27 -8.47 0.80
N LYS A 99 8.59 -7.73 -0.07
CA LYS A 99 7.99 -8.26 -1.29
C LYS A 99 9.05 -8.56 -2.34
N ARG A 100 9.10 -9.78 -2.83
CA ARG A 100 9.98 -10.12 -3.97
C ARG A 100 9.54 -9.43 -5.27
N PRO A 101 10.46 -9.07 -6.18
CA PRO A 101 10.13 -8.68 -7.54
C PRO A 101 9.29 -9.75 -8.27
N GLY A 102 8.43 -9.31 -9.20
CA GLY A 102 7.52 -10.18 -9.95
C GLY A 102 6.16 -10.40 -9.30
N LEU A 103 6.04 -10.27 -7.96
CA LEU A 103 4.79 -10.41 -7.24
C LEU A 103 3.98 -9.10 -7.27
N ALA A 104 2.73 -9.16 -7.72
CA ALA A 104 1.81 -8.02 -7.62
C ALA A 104 1.37 -7.80 -6.16
N VAL A 105 1.09 -6.56 -5.78
CA VAL A 105 0.59 -6.24 -4.42
C VAL A 105 -0.90 -6.55 -4.28
N HIS A 106 -1.70 -6.22 -5.31
CA HIS A 106 -3.13 -6.49 -5.42
C HIS A 106 -3.44 -7.13 -6.77
N PRO A 107 -4.53 -7.88 -6.91
CA PRO A 107 -4.96 -8.38 -8.20
C PRO A 107 -5.34 -7.21 -9.12
N HIS A 108 -4.97 -7.32 -10.39
CA HIS A 108 -5.38 -6.38 -11.43
C HIS A 108 -6.71 -6.82 -12.05
N ASP A 109 -6.92 -8.13 -12.14
CA ASP A 109 -8.13 -8.78 -12.63
C ASP A 109 -8.39 -10.08 -11.86
N GLY A 110 -9.51 -10.75 -12.15
CA GLY A 110 -9.90 -11.97 -11.46
C GLY A 110 -8.96 -13.17 -11.66
N ALA A 111 -8.09 -13.16 -12.68
CA ALA A 111 -7.13 -14.23 -12.93
C ALA A 111 -5.93 -14.22 -11.96
N GLU A 112 -5.74 -13.14 -11.23
CA GLU A 112 -4.63 -12.98 -10.28
C GLU A 112 -5.00 -13.33 -8.83
N TYR A 113 -6.25 -13.68 -8.54
CA TYR A 113 -6.66 -14.07 -7.19
C TYR A 113 -5.87 -15.28 -6.69
N GLY A 114 -5.45 -15.23 -5.42
CA GLY A 114 -4.59 -16.22 -4.79
C GLY A 114 -3.11 -16.12 -5.21
N ARG A 115 -2.73 -15.10 -5.98
CA ARG A 115 -1.37 -14.95 -6.55
C ARG A 115 -0.71 -13.61 -6.20
N THR A 116 -1.34 -12.80 -5.35
CA THR A 116 -0.84 -11.47 -5.00
C THR A 116 -0.35 -11.41 -3.56
N LEU A 117 0.40 -10.36 -3.22
CA LEU A 117 0.91 -10.19 -1.87
C LEU A 117 -0.22 -10.13 -0.83
N ILE A 118 -1.32 -9.43 -1.14
CA ILE A 118 -2.45 -9.34 -0.19
C ILE A 118 -3.09 -10.69 0.05
N ASP A 119 -3.21 -11.56 -0.97
CA ASP A 119 -3.77 -12.90 -0.80
C ASP A 119 -2.89 -13.76 0.13
N HIS A 120 -1.56 -13.67 -0.03
CA HIS A 120 -0.62 -14.35 0.86
C HIS A 120 -0.68 -13.82 2.30
N ILE A 121 -0.81 -12.51 2.50
CA ILE A 121 -0.92 -11.91 3.83
C ILE A 121 -2.23 -12.32 4.50
N GLN A 122 -3.34 -12.23 3.81
CA GLN A 122 -4.64 -12.64 4.35
C GLN A 122 -4.68 -14.14 4.68
N SER A 123 -4.10 -14.98 3.82
CA SER A 123 -3.97 -16.41 4.09
C SER A 123 -3.11 -16.69 5.32
N TYR A 124 -1.99 -15.99 5.45
CA TYR A 124 -1.11 -16.09 6.61
C TYR A 124 -1.85 -15.75 7.91
N LEU A 125 -2.45 -14.57 7.99
CA LEU A 125 -3.19 -14.11 9.16
C LEU A 125 -4.40 -15.01 9.49
N TYR A 126 -5.04 -15.58 8.47
CA TYR A 126 -6.11 -16.56 8.66
C TYR A 126 -5.59 -17.88 9.26
N GLN A 127 -4.47 -18.41 8.77
CA GLN A 127 -3.86 -19.65 9.27
C GLN A 127 -3.33 -19.50 10.68
N GLU A 128 -2.73 -18.32 11.00
CA GLU A 128 -2.26 -17.98 12.35
C GLU A 128 -3.41 -17.61 13.31
N ARG A 129 -4.66 -17.61 12.83
CA ARG A 129 -5.86 -17.25 13.58
C ARG A 129 -5.90 -15.79 14.08
N GLU A 130 -5.14 -14.93 13.48
CA GLU A 130 -5.10 -13.50 13.79
C GLU A 130 -6.17 -12.70 13.04
N TRP A 131 -6.71 -13.28 11.97
CA TRP A 131 -7.85 -12.74 11.24
C TRP A 131 -8.89 -13.84 11.03
N ARG A 132 -10.13 -13.57 11.45
CA ARG A 132 -11.27 -14.50 11.36
C ARG A 132 -12.39 -13.86 10.56
N PRO A 133 -12.42 -14.02 9.23
CA PRO A 133 -13.35 -13.30 8.35
C PRO A 133 -14.83 -13.54 8.66
N ARG A 134 -15.17 -14.66 9.33
CA ARG A 134 -16.55 -14.93 9.74
C ARG A 134 -16.97 -14.19 11.02
N GLU A 135 -16.01 -13.76 11.82
CA GLU A 135 -16.23 -12.99 13.05
C GLU A 135 -16.15 -11.47 12.79
N GLU A 136 -15.62 -11.06 11.63
CA GLU A 136 -15.51 -9.67 11.22
C GLU A 136 -16.77 -9.22 10.47
N ASN A 137 -17.29 -8.03 10.80
CA ASN A 137 -18.43 -7.46 10.07
C ASN A 137 -17.99 -6.67 8.84
N ALA A 138 -16.90 -5.92 8.95
CA ALA A 138 -16.48 -4.97 7.90
C ALA A 138 -14.98 -4.89 7.66
N PHE A 139 -14.13 -5.42 8.54
CA PHE A 139 -12.68 -5.33 8.41
C PHE A 139 -12.10 -6.51 7.65
N THR A 140 -11.13 -6.19 6.80
CA THR A 140 -10.24 -7.16 6.14
C THR A 140 -8.84 -6.58 6.19
N PRO A 141 -7.80 -7.38 6.55
CA PRO A 141 -6.40 -6.94 6.52
C PRO A 141 -6.04 -6.36 5.15
N ALA A 142 -5.36 -5.21 5.14
CA ALA A 142 -5.15 -4.44 3.94
C ALA A 142 -3.73 -3.87 3.87
N LEU A 143 -3.25 -3.63 2.65
CA LEU A 143 -1.97 -2.95 2.42
C LEU A 143 -2.15 -1.44 2.58
N CYS A 144 -1.19 -0.80 3.28
CA CYS A 144 -1.17 0.64 3.49
C CYS A 144 -0.42 1.38 2.37
N ASN A 145 0.53 0.72 1.70
CA ASN A 145 1.27 1.26 0.56
C ASN A 145 1.35 0.24 -0.58
N ARG A 146 1.78 0.71 -1.74
CA ARG A 146 1.98 -0.10 -2.94
C ARG A 146 3.36 0.17 -3.52
N ILE A 147 3.97 -0.87 -4.06
CA ILE A 147 5.12 -0.80 -4.96
C ILE A 147 4.79 -1.54 -6.26
N ASP A 148 5.51 -1.27 -7.33
CA ASP A 148 5.26 -1.90 -8.63
C ASP A 148 5.47 -3.42 -8.55
N ARG A 149 4.86 -4.18 -9.46
CA ARG A 149 5.00 -5.65 -9.54
C ARG A 149 6.47 -6.07 -9.46
N ASN A 150 7.31 -5.46 -10.28
CA ASN A 150 8.74 -5.80 -10.41
C ASN A 150 9.66 -4.99 -9.49
N THR A 151 9.12 -4.13 -8.63
CA THR A 151 9.87 -3.48 -7.55
C THR A 151 9.82 -4.37 -6.31
N GLY A 152 10.98 -4.69 -5.74
CA GLY A 152 11.06 -5.40 -4.47
C GLY A 152 11.03 -4.46 -3.27
N GLY A 153 10.92 -5.05 -2.06
CA GLY A 153 11.08 -4.34 -0.80
C GLY A 153 9.83 -4.19 0.06
N ILE A 154 9.95 -3.35 1.08
CA ILE A 154 9.03 -3.30 2.21
C ILE A 154 7.66 -2.78 1.79
N VAL A 155 6.65 -3.58 2.10
CA VAL A 155 5.22 -3.24 2.02
C VAL A 155 4.62 -3.35 3.40
N ILE A 156 3.82 -2.36 3.79
CA ILE A 156 3.14 -2.26 5.08
C ILE A 156 1.74 -2.84 4.93
N ALA A 157 1.39 -3.80 5.76
CA ALA A 157 0.03 -4.29 5.93
C ALA A 157 -0.49 -3.94 7.32
N ALA A 158 -1.75 -3.56 7.41
CA ALA A 158 -2.44 -3.36 8.68
C ALA A 158 -3.24 -4.61 9.05
N LYS A 159 -3.07 -5.07 10.28
CA LYS A 159 -3.75 -6.23 10.88
C LYS A 159 -5.06 -5.82 11.57
N THR A 160 -5.23 -4.51 11.87
CA THR A 160 -6.41 -3.96 12.51
C THR A 160 -6.95 -2.74 11.74
N ALA A 161 -8.24 -2.46 11.90
CA ALA A 161 -8.86 -1.29 11.25
C ALA A 161 -8.31 0.04 11.79
N GLU A 162 -7.95 0.10 13.06
CA GLU A 162 -7.32 1.26 13.68
C GLU A 162 -5.93 1.51 13.06
N ALA A 163 -5.08 0.48 13.01
CA ALA A 163 -3.77 0.57 12.39
C ALA A 163 -3.86 1.01 10.91
N LEU A 164 -4.86 0.50 10.17
CA LEU A 164 -5.08 0.92 8.79
C LEU A 164 -5.41 2.41 8.66
N ARG A 165 -6.29 2.93 9.55
CA ARG A 165 -6.67 4.35 9.55
C ARG A 165 -5.47 5.24 9.88
N VAL A 166 -4.77 4.91 10.95
CA VAL A 166 -3.59 5.67 11.42
C VAL A 166 -2.50 5.64 10.35
N MET A 167 -2.14 4.46 9.85
CA MET A 167 -1.07 4.31 8.86
C MET A 167 -1.38 5.07 7.55
N ASN A 168 -2.62 5.00 7.06
CA ASN A 168 -3.04 5.76 5.89
C ASN A 168 -2.93 7.28 6.11
N GLN A 169 -3.25 7.77 7.31
CA GLN A 169 -3.07 9.18 7.65
C GLN A 169 -1.58 9.54 7.70
N LYS A 170 -0.74 8.75 8.36
CA LYS A 170 0.71 8.96 8.45
C LYS A 170 1.41 8.97 7.09
N ILE A 171 0.99 8.09 6.17
CA ILE A 171 1.46 8.08 4.78
C ILE A 171 1.03 9.36 4.05
N LYS A 172 -0.22 9.80 4.22
CA LYS A 172 -0.75 11.02 3.62
C LYS A 172 -0.01 12.27 4.12
N ASP A 173 0.30 12.32 5.41
CA ASP A 173 0.98 13.42 6.07
C ASP A 173 2.51 13.37 5.88
N ARG A 174 3.01 12.34 5.18
CA ARG A 174 4.45 12.14 4.89
C ARG A 174 5.30 11.92 6.14
N GLU A 175 4.72 11.31 7.14
CA GLU A 175 5.37 10.96 8.40
C GLU A 175 6.00 9.55 8.38
N ILE A 176 6.26 9.02 7.18
CA ILE A 176 7.00 7.78 6.96
C ILE A 176 8.05 8.06 5.90
N ASP A 177 9.32 8.07 6.29
CA ASP A 177 10.45 8.13 5.37
C ASP A 177 10.61 6.80 4.65
N LYS A 178 10.58 6.84 3.32
CA LYS A 178 10.71 5.66 2.45
C LYS A 178 11.95 5.81 1.58
N ARG A 179 12.91 4.92 1.80
CA ARG A 179 14.14 4.90 1.05
C ARG A 179 14.20 3.72 0.10
N TYR A 180 14.65 4.03 -1.09
CA TYR A 180 14.81 3.07 -2.18
C TYR A 180 16.27 3.02 -2.59
N LEU A 181 16.72 1.83 -3.00
CA LEU A 181 17.92 1.69 -3.79
C LEU A 181 17.53 1.51 -5.25
N ALA A 182 18.27 2.16 -6.12
CA ALA A 182 18.14 2.00 -7.57
C ALA A 182 19.52 1.91 -8.22
N ILE A 183 19.63 1.16 -9.33
CA ILE A 183 20.73 1.32 -10.25
C ILE A 183 20.24 2.10 -11.45
N VAL A 184 20.94 3.19 -11.77
CA VAL A 184 20.65 4.04 -12.92
C VAL A 184 21.80 3.98 -13.94
N GLU A 185 21.48 4.19 -15.21
CA GLU A 185 22.47 4.28 -16.28
C GLU A 185 23.17 5.63 -16.22
N GLY A 186 24.50 5.60 -16.43
CA GLY A 186 25.36 6.77 -16.38
C GLY A 186 25.67 7.24 -14.95
N SER A 187 26.08 8.50 -14.83
CA SER A 187 26.47 9.12 -13.56
C SER A 187 25.72 10.44 -13.35
N PRO A 188 24.66 10.44 -12.55
CA PRO A 188 23.91 11.65 -12.25
C PRO A 188 24.81 12.77 -11.70
N LYS A 189 24.59 13.98 -12.18
CA LYS A 189 25.30 15.19 -11.73
C LYS A 189 24.27 16.27 -11.34
N PRO A 190 24.37 16.84 -10.14
CA PRO A 190 25.30 16.53 -9.05
C PRO A 190 25.12 15.12 -8.49
N LYS A 191 26.08 14.60 -7.71
CA LYS A 191 25.98 13.28 -7.05
C LYS A 191 24.85 13.17 -6.03
N GLU A 192 24.38 14.30 -5.55
CA GLU A 192 23.26 14.41 -4.59
C GLU A 192 22.37 15.58 -5.03
N GLY A 193 21.05 15.37 -4.99
CA GLY A 193 20.12 16.38 -5.47
C GLY A 193 18.65 15.99 -5.29
N SER A 194 17.78 16.80 -5.89
CA SER A 194 16.33 16.59 -5.85
C SER A 194 15.75 16.65 -7.25
N LEU A 195 15.11 15.56 -7.68
CA LEU A 195 14.32 15.50 -8.90
C LEU A 195 12.91 16.02 -8.58
N LYS A 196 12.58 17.19 -9.10
CA LYS A 196 11.26 17.83 -8.96
C LYS A 196 10.60 17.93 -10.32
N GLY A 197 9.28 17.89 -10.35
CA GLY A 197 8.53 18.06 -11.59
C GLY A 197 7.04 17.76 -11.40
N TYR A 198 6.36 17.62 -12.52
CA TYR A 198 4.93 17.33 -12.59
C TYR A 198 4.72 16.01 -13.32
N LEU A 199 3.98 15.10 -12.71
CA LEU A 199 3.76 13.77 -13.24
C LEU A 199 2.34 13.66 -13.80
N PHE A 200 2.24 13.35 -15.07
CA PHE A 200 1.00 13.10 -15.80
C PHE A 200 0.87 11.60 -16.12
N LYS A 201 -0.32 11.02 -15.88
CA LYS A 201 -0.60 9.61 -16.18
C LYS A 201 -1.43 9.50 -17.46
N ASP A 202 -0.88 8.84 -18.46
CA ASP A 202 -1.60 8.35 -19.63
C ASP A 202 -2.19 6.97 -19.30
N ALA A 203 -3.50 6.93 -19.11
CA ALA A 203 -4.20 5.69 -18.73
C ALA A 203 -4.23 4.67 -19.88
N GLN A 204 -4.32 5.13 -21.14
CA GLN A 204 -4.39 4.25 -22.31
C GLN A 204 -3.06 3.53 -22.53
N LYS A 205 -1.94 4.24 -22.37
CA LYS A 205 -0.60 3.68 -22.51
C LYS A 205 -0.08 3.04 -21.22
N ASN A 206 -0.86 3.12 -20.12
CA ASN A 206 -0.42 2.72 -18.78
C ASN A 206 0.99 3.25 -18.45
N ARG A 207 1.26 4.49 -18.80
CA ARG A 207 2.58 5.14 -18.66
C ARG A 207 2.42 6.48 -17.97
N VAL A 208 3.45 6.91 -17.23
CA VAL A 208 3.53 8.27 -16.69
C VAL A 208 4.64 9.04 -17.37
N TYR A 209 4.44 10.34 -17.49
CA TYR A 209 5.39 11.29 -18.06
C TYR A 209 5.69 12.35 -17.01
N VAL A 210 6.94 12.80 -16.98
CA VAL A 210 7.38 13.90 -16.14
C VAL A 210 7.59 15.13 -17.02
N THR A 211 7.15 16.29 -16.53
CA THR A 211 7.36 17.59 -17.18
C THR A 211 7.86 18.60 -16.16
N ASP A 212 8.63 19.58 -16.62
CA ASP A 212 9.18 20.65 -15.75
C ASP A 212 8.12 21.72 -15.45
N THR A 213 7.09 21.82 -16.27
CA THR A 213 5.98 22.74 -16.11
C THR A 213 4.66 21.99 -15.84
N PRO A 214 3.73 22.58 -15.06
CA PRO A 214 2.46 21.95 -14.76
C PRO A 214 1.62 21.77 -16.03
N GLN A 215 0.98 20.60 -16.16
CA GLN A 215 0.02 20.27 -17.22
C GLN A 215 -1.35 19.99 -16.59
N PRO A 216 -2.45 20.17 -17.31
CA PRO A 216 -3.79 19.81 -16.82
C PRO A 216 -3.82 18.37 -16.32
N GLY A 217 -4.27 18.15 -15.07
CA GLY A 217 -4.33 16.84 -14.43
C GLY A 217 -2.99 16.28 -13.92
N SER A 218 -1.88 16.99 -14.10
CA SER A 218 -0.58 16.59 -13.55
C SER A 218 -0.53 16.79 -12.03
N LYS A 219 0.34 16.03 -11.37
CA LYS A 219 0.57 16.09 -9.91
C LYS A 219 2.04 16.33 -9.65
N THR A 220 2.35 17.18 -8.68
CA THR A 220 3.73 17.39 -8.23
C THR A 220 4.37 16.07 -7.81
N CYS A 221 5.63 15.89 -8.17
CA CYS A 221 6.46 14.78 -7.76
C CYS A 221 7.85 15.27 -7.34
N GLN A 222 8.37 14.68 -6.26
CA GLN A 222 9.69 14.99 -5.74
C GLN A 222 10.35 13.73 -5.17
N THR A 223 11.59 13.49 -5.60
CA THR A 223 12.48 12.45 -5.09
C THR A 223 13.84 13.08 -4.83
N ASN A 224 14.33 12.99 -3.61
CA ASN A 224 15.72 13.32 -3.31
C ASN A 224 16.58 12.10 -3.62
N TYR A 225 17.81 12.30 -4.06
CA TYR A 225 18.72 11.20 -4.34
C TYR A 225 20.14 11.49 -3.93
N LYS A 226 20.90 10.42 -3.67
CA LYS A 226 22.32 10.43 -3.41
C LYS A 226 22.99 9.27 -4.12
N THR A 227 23.98 9.55 -4.94
CA THR A 227 24.81 8.52 -5.59
C THR A 227 25.78 7.96 -4.56
N LEU A 228 25.66 6.67 -4.28
CA LEU A 228 26.49 5.93 -3.34
C LEU A 228 27.79 5.46 -3.98
N ALA A 229 27.70 4.97 -5.22
CA ALA A 229 28.85 4.50 -6.02
C ALA A 229 28.56 4.60 -7.52
N SER A 230 29.62 4.63 -8.33
CA SER A 230 29.53 4.58 -9.79
C SER A 230 30.63 3.70 -10.34
N ALA A 231 30.27 2.78 -11.23
CA ALA A 231 31.20 1.87 -11.92
C ALA A 231 30.61 1.37 -13.24
N ALA A 232 31.42 1.11 -14.24
CA ALA A 232 31.03 0.48 -15.50
C ALA A 232 29.83 1.15 -16.23
N GLY A 233 29.71 2.48 -16.12
CA GLY A 233 28.60 3.23 -16.74
C GLY A 233 27.29 3.13 -15.97
N LEU A 234 27.29 2.59 -14.76
CA LEU A 234 26.16 2.50 -13.84
C LEU A 234 26.42 3.29 -12.57
N SER A 235 25.35 3.70 -11.89
CA SER A 235 25.43 4.29 -10.56
C SER A 235 24.39 3.65 -9.63
N LEU A 236 24.83 3.28 -8.42
CA LEU A 236 23.96 2.91 -7.33
C LEU A 236 23.52 4.20 -6.63
N VAL A 237 22.22 4.43 -6.56
CA VAL A 237 21.63 5.63 -5.95
C VAL A 237 20.67 5.23 -4.85
N GLU A 238 20.75 5.96 -3.74
CA GLU A 238 19.70 5.97 -2.71
C GLU A 238 18.69 7.06 -3.06
N CYS A 239 17.41 6.74 -3.00
CA CYS A 239 16.31 7.66 -3.28
C CYS A 239 15.42 7.80 -2.05
N GLU A 240 15.21 9.03 -1.60
CA GLU A 240 14.22 9.39 -0.59
C GLU A 240 12.93 9.84 -1.31
N LEU A 241 11.85 9.11 -1.07
CA LEU A 241 10.58 9.32 -1.77
C LEU A 241 9.70 10.34 -1.02
N ILE A 242 9.81 11.63 -1.37
CA ILE A 242 9.03 12.71 -0.74
C ILE A 242 7.54 12.64 -1.14
N THR A 243 7.25 12.33 -2.39
CA THR A 243 5.90 12.04 -2.88
C THR A 243 5.84 10.62 -3.42
N GLY A 244 4.69 9.96 -3.34
CA GLY A 244 4.51 8.56 -3.77
C GLY A 244 3.56 8.44 -4.97
N ARG A 245 4.02 8.78 -6.20
CA ARG A 245 3.23 8.63 -7.42
C ARG A 245 3.60 7.33 -8.15
N THR A 246 2.67 6.83 -8.93
CA THR A 246 2.91 5.64 -9.78
C THR A 246 4.17 5.83 -10.61
N HIS A 247 5.07 4.84 -10.60
CA HIS A 247 6.34 4.82 -11.35
C HIS A 247 7.24 6.05 -11.14
N GLN A 248 7.09 6.81 -10.04
CA GLN A 248 7.71 8.12 -9.88
C GLN A 248 9.22 8.09 -10.07
N ILE A 249 9.95 7.29 -9.29
CA ILE A 249 11.42 7.20 -9.37
C ILE A 249 11.85 6.82 -10.79
N ARG A 250 11.20 5.83 -11.38
CA ARG A 250 11.48 5.33 -12.74
C ARG A 250 11.33 6.42 -13.79
N ALA A 251 10.21 7.14 -13.77
CA ALA A 251 9.93 8.20 -14.74
C ALA A 251 10.82 9.44 -14.53
N GLN A 252 11.11 9.83 -13.28
CA GLN A 252 11.95 10.98 -12.99
C GLN A 252 13.40 10.76 -13.42
N PHE A 253 13.99 9.60 -13.09
CA PHE A 253 15.37 9.32 -13.55
C PHE A 253 15.46 9.19 -15.05
N ALA A 254 14.46 8.59 -15.72
CA ALA A 254 14.44 8.53 -17.18
C ALA A 254 14.32 9.93 -17.80
N HIS A 255 13.49 10.83 -17.24
CA HIS A 255 13.37 12.23 -17.66
C HIS A 255 14.70 12.99 -17.48
N ALA A 256 15.44 12.71 -16.42
CA ALA A 256 16.76 13.27 -16.15
C ALA A 256 17.89 12.66 -17.03
N GLY A 257 17.59 11.75 -17.97
CA GLY A 257 18.56 11.11 -18.83
C GLY A 257 19.31 9.91 -18.22
N HIS A 258 18.87 9.45 -17.05
CA HIS A 258 19.47 8.34 -16.30
C HIS A 258 18.43 7.25 -16.00
N PRO A 259 17.87 6.53 -17.00
CA PRO A 259 16.86 5.50 -16.76
C PRO A 259 17.40 4.41 -15.83
N LEU A 260 16.49 3.73 -15.12
CA LEU A 260 16.88 2.63 -14.26
C LEU A 260 17.33 1.42 -15.09
N LEU A 261 18.38 0.76 -14.64
CA LEU A 261 18.87 -0.46 -15.24
C LEU A 261 17.75 -1.52 -15.32
N GLY A 262 17.54 -2.09 -16.50
CA GLY A 262 16.54 -3.11 -16.77
C GLY A 262 15.09 -2.58 -16.89
N ASP A 263 14.87 -1.27 -16.87
CA ASP A 263 13.54 -0.69 -17.05
C ASP A 263 13.15 -0.55 -18.52
N GLY A 264 12.63 -1.62 -19.12
CA GLY A 264 12.17 -1.60 -20.52
C GLY A 264 10.98 -0.68 -20.81
N LYS A 265 10.35 -0.08 -19.79
CA LYS A 265 9.24 0.86 -19.97
C LYS A 265 9.71 2.30 -20.13
N TYR A 266 10.74 2.70 -19.39
CA TYR A 266 11.24 4.08 -19.36
C TYR A 266 12.65 4.24 -19.92
N GLY A 267 13.40 3.14 -20.05
CA GLY A 267 14.72 3.06 -20.65
C GLY A 267 14.78 2.07 -21.82
N LYS A 268 15.98 1.68 -22.17
CA LYS A 268 16.25 0.60 -23.13
C LYS A 268 16.87 -0.57 -22.37
N LEU A 269 16.51 -1.79 -22.76
CA LEU A 269 17.16 -2.97 -22.18
C LEU A 269 18.58 -3.07 -22.77
N ASP A 270 19.58 -3.07 -21.91
CA ASP A 270 20.97 -3.24 -22.27
C ASP A 270 21.38 -4.72 -22.10
N LYS A 271 21.67 -5.38 -23.21
CA LYS A 271 22.05 -6.81 -23.25
C LYS A 271 23.37 -7.14 -22.52
N ARG A 272 24.16 -6.12 -22.18
CA ARG A 272 25.38 -6.31 -21.37
C ARG A 272 25.07 -6.74 -19.94
N PHE A 273 23.86 -6.44 -19.47
CA PHE A 273 23.41 -6.73 -18.12
C PHE A 273 22.25 -7.73 -18.20
N ASP A 274 22.38 -8.82 -17.47
CA ASP A 274 21.30 -9.83 -17.35
C ASP A 274 20.20 -9.35 -16.42
N ARG A 275 19.42 -8.36 -16.90
CA ARG A 275 18.32 -7.79 -16.14
C ARG A 275 17.18 -7.34 -17.05
N SER A 276 15.98 -7.91 -16.81
CA SER A 276 14.78 -7.69 -17.63
C SER A 276 13.72 -6.80 -16.96
N TYR A 277 13.99 -6.29 -15.76
CA TYR A 277 13.10 -5.38 -15.03
C TYR A 277 13.91 -4.41 -14.16
N GLN A 278 13.28 -3.29 -13.81
CA GLN A 278 13.93 -2.17 -13.12
C GLN A 278 14.69 -2.60 -11.86
N ALA A 279 15.94 -2.17 -11.74
CA ALA A 279 16.73 -2.26 -10.52
C ALA A 279 16.23 -1.21 -9.52
N LEU A 280 15.17 -1.54 -8.77
CA LEU A 280 14.53 -0.66 -7.81
C LEU A 280 14.02 -1.48 -6.61
N TYR A 281 14.35 -1.03 -5.40
CA TYR A 281 14.00 -1.73 -4.17
C TYR A 281 13.66 -0.77 -3.04
N SER A 282 12.50 -0.92 -2.42
CA SER A 282 12.08 -0.21 -1.21
C SER A 282 12.79 -0.85 -0.01
N TYR A 283 14.01 -0.44 0.27
CA TYR A 283 14.88 -1.17 1.16
C TYR A 283 14.77 -0.78 2.63
N LYS A 284 14.29 0.45 2.90
CA LYS A 284 14.23 0.98 4.27
C LYS A 284 13.01 1.85 4.50
N LEU A 285 12.40 1.72 5.66
CA LEU A 285 11.33 2.58 6.18
C LEU A 285 11.73 3.13 7.54
N THR A 286 11.42 4.41 7.80
CA THR A 286 11.55 5.02 9.12
C THR A 286 10.26 5.74 9.47
N PHE A 287 9.71 5.46 10.63
CA PHE A 287 8.52 6.12 11.13
C PHE A 287 8.93 7.43 11.85
N THR A 288 8.45 8.56 11.36
CA THR A 288 8.82 9.92 11.82
C THR A 288 7.56 10.70 12.17
N PHE A 289 6.79 10.20 13.14
CA PHE A 289 5.51 10.76 13.51
C PHE A 289 5.70 12.10 14.22
N THR A 290 5.07 13.14 13.71
CA THR A 290 5.02 14.50 14.28
C THR A 290 3.66 14.83 14.86
N THR A 291 2.63 14.02 14.50
CA THR A 291 1.25 14.14 15.01
C THR A 291 0.87 12.86 15.75
N ASP A 292 -0.25 12.89 16.47
CA ASP A 292 -0.74 11.73 17.22
C ASP A 292 -0.88 10.50 16.30
N ALA A 293 -0.35 9.38 16.75
CA ALA A 293 -0.37 8.10 16.05
C ALA A 293 -1.20 7.02 16.78
N GLY A 294 -1.94 7.39 17.84
CA GLY A 294 -2.81 6.48 18.56
C GLY A 294 -2.12 5.16 18.93
N ALA A 295 -2.73 4.04 18.57
CA ALA A 295 -2.18 2.70 18.84
C ALA A 295 -0.81 2.43 18.18
N LEU A 296 -0.36 3.25 17.22
CA LEU A 296 0.92 3.07 16.54
C LEU A 296 2.03 4.00 17.06
N THR A 297 1.82 4.76 18.13
CA THR A 297 2.79 5.72 18.68
C THR A 297 4.14 5.07 19.01
N TYR A 298 4.15 3.80 19.42
CA TYR A 298 5.36 3.03 19.73
C TYR A 298 6.28 2.77 18.53
N LEU A 299 5.81 2.99 17.30
CA LEU A 299 6.62 2.90 16.07
C LEU A 299 7.45 4.17 15.82
N ASN A 300 7.13 5.28 16.48
CA ASN A 300 7.81 6.55 16.23
C ASN A 300 9.32 6.43 16.49
N GLY A 301 10.11 6.88 15.53
CA GLY A 301 11.57 6.78 15.55
C GLY A 301 12.13 5.41 15.14
N LYS A 302 11.30 4.37 15.01
CA LYS A 302 11.77 3.05 14.56
C LYS A 302 12.06 3.03 13.07
N SER A 303 13.15 2.33 12.72
CA SER A 303 13.59 2.12 11.35
C SER A 303 13.68 0.62 11.07
N PHE A 304 13.19 0.21 9.91
CA PHE A 304 13.21 -1.17 9.44
C PHE A 304 13.86 -1.23 8.07
N GLN A 305 14.72 -2.22 7.87
CA GLN A 305 15.52 -2.38 6.66
C GLN A 305 15.53 -3.85 6.26
N VAL A 306 15.53 -4.12 4.94
CA VAL A 306 15.72 -5.46 4.42
C VAL A 306 17.18 -5.92 4.64
N GLU A 307 17.41 -7.20 4.78
CA GLU A 307 18.75 -7.75 5.03
C GLU A 307 19.69 -7.51 3.86
N LYS A 308 19.18 -7.64 2.62
CA LYS A 308 19.99 -7.49 1.41
C LYS A 308 19.17 -7.01 0.21
N VAL A 309 19.87 -6.45 -0.76
CA VAL A 309 19.32 -6.06 -2.07
C VAL A 309 20.18 -6.69 -3.15
N ASP A 310 19.71 -7.77 -3.76
CA ASP A 310 20.49 -8.64 -4.64
C ASP A 310 21.25 -7.88 -5.75
N PHE A 311 20.62 -6.93 -6.42
CA PHE A 311 21.30 -6.17 -7.48
C PHE A 311 22.37 -5.22 -6.95
N ALA A 312 22.23 -4.72 -5.72
CA ALA A 312 23.26 -3.87 -5.14
C ALA A 312 24.51 -4.70 -4.80
N GLU A 313 24.33 -5.89 -4.23
CA GLU A 313 25.42 -6.83 -4.01
C GLU A 313 26.07 -7.31 -5.31
N GLN A 314 25.25 -7.57 -6.35
CA GLN A 314 25.73 -8.04 -7.65
C GLN A 314 26.60 -7.02 -8.39
N TYR A 315 26.18 -5.75 -8.45
CA TYR A 315 26.85 -4.73 -9.25
C TYR A 315 27.77 -3.82 -8.43
N PHE A 316 27.57 -3.73 -7.12
CA PHE A 316 28.33 -2.86 -6.20
C PHE A 316 28.68 -3.59 -4.89
N PRO A 317 29.41 -4.72 -4.93
CA PRO A 317 29.62 -5.59 -3.75
C PRO A 317 30.39 -4.90 -2.61
N ASN A 318 31.11 -3.83 -2.87
CA ASN A 318 31.90 -3.10 -1.88
C ASN A 318 31.11 -1.97 -1.18
N VAL A 319 29.83 -1.75 -1.54
CA VAL A 319 28.99 -0.74 -0.92
C VAL A 319 28.17 -1.40 0.21
N LYS A 320 28.42 -0.98 1.44
CA LYS A 320 27.57 -1.37 2.57
C LYS A 320 26.30 -0.55 2.57
N ILE A 321 25.16 -1.22 2.67
CA ILE A 321 23.80 -0.65 2.64
C ILE A 321 23.21 -0.68 4.04
#